data_6cf709fd3192f3c4f985b59d40321617
#
_entry.id   6cf709fd3192f3c4f985b59d40321617
#
_cell.length_a   1.000
_cell.length_b   1.000
_cell.length_c   1.000
_cell.angle_alpha   90.00
_cell.angle_beta   90.00
_cell.angle_gamma   90.00
#
_symmetry.space_group_name_H-M   'P 1'
#
loop_
_entity.id
_entity.type
_entity.pdbx_description
1 polymer ?
#
loop_
_entity_poly.entity_id
_entity_poly.type
_entity_poly.pdbx_seq_one_letter_code
_entity_poly.pdbx_strand_id
1 'polypeptide(L)'
;MDRLVRAELLQKDEDGVVRPGLRLWEMASRSAPSMSLARTAMPFLVDVQSVLRQHTQLAVLDDDGVLVLARLSSQGAVVNQADVAGRLPPFTTALGLVLLAHAPVETAERFIARHRDRLGAVVDHHPLESGRAVPAGVRARVATPSEPRLRALLADVRREGYAAVDGALDEESRGVAVPVRGADGVAAAALGVVVPREAPYTPGVPPLLMTAARGIARGLGGHSH
;
A
#
# COMPACT_ATOMS: atom_id res chain seq x y z
N MET A 1 5.83 -28.44 10.97
CA MET A 1 6.01 -28.50 9.52
C MET A 1 5.15 -29.59 8.91
N ASP A 2 5.34 -30.85 9.24
CA ASP A 2 4.66 -32.01 8.61
C ASP A 2 3.10 -32.00 8.70
N ARG A 3 2.54 -31.42 9.77
CA ARG A 3 1.08 -31.27 9.90
C ARG A 3 0.50 -30.29 8.87
N LEU A 4 1.22 -29.24 8.52
CA LEU A 4 0.79 -28.23 7.53
C LEU A 4 0.92 -28.79 6.10
N VAL A 5 1.96 -29.61 5.85
CA VAL A 5 2.13 -30.30 4.57
C VAL A 5 1.05 -31.37 4.38
N ARG A 6 0.75 -32.18 5.41
CA ARG A 6 -0.35 -33.16 5.38
C ARG A 6 -1.73 -32.51 5.19
N ALA A 7 -1.90 -31.29 5.70
CA ALA A 7 -3.13 -30.51 5.51
C ALA A 7 -3.17 -29.78 4.16
N GLU A 8 -2.19 -29.97 3.29
CA GLU A 8 -2.04 -29.29 1.98
C GLU A 8 -1.96 -27.75 2.09
N LEU A 9 -1.71 -27.23 3.27
CA LEU A 9 -1.51 -25.80 3.50
C LEU A 9 -0.12 -25.35 3.05
N LEU A 10 0.84 -26.25 3.10
CA LEU A 10 2.19 -26.08 2.58
C LEU A 10 2.52 -27.21 1.62
N GLN A 11 3.38 -26.94 0.65
CA GLN A 11 3.99 -27.93 -0.25
C GLN A 11 5.50 -27.86 -0.10
N LYS A 12 6.15 -29.01 -0.22
CA LYS A 12 7.60 -29.11 -0.24
C LYS A 12 8.01 -29.62 -1.62
N ASP A 13 8.82 -28.84 -2.33
CA ASP A 13 9.34 -29.25 -3.63
C ASP A 13 10.48 -30.28 -3.49
N GLU A 14 10.98 -30.78 -4.63
CA GLU A 14 12.05 -31.81 -4.67
C GLU A 14 13.35 -31.33 -4.04
N ASP A 15 13.62 -30.01 -4.05
CA ASP A 15 14.77 -29.37 -3.45
C ASP A 15 14.59 -29.10 -1.93
N GLY A 16 13.42 -29.48 -1.39
CA GLY A 16 13.10 -29.28 0.02
C GLY A 16 12.59 -27.86 0.37
N VAL A 17 12.39 -26.98 -0.61
CA VAL A 17 11.86 -25.64 -0.41
C VAL A 17 10.37 -25.72 -0.07
N VAL A 18 9.96 -25.03 0.99
CA VAL A 18 8.57 -25.00 1.45
C VAL A 18 7.85 -23.82 0.81
N ARG A 19 6.70 -24.11 0.17
CA ARG A 19 5.84 -23.13 -0.51
C ARG A 19 4.40 -23.19 0.02
N PRO A 20 3.61 -22.11 -0.11
CA PRO A 20 2.18 -22.16 0.15
C PRO A 20 1.50 -23.24 -0.73
N GLY A 21 0.71 -24.09 -0.08
CA GLY A 21 -0.09 -25.12 -0.78
C GLY A 21 -1.38 -24.54 -1.39
N LEU A 22 -1.96 -25.28 -2.33
CA LEU A 22 -3.17 -24.88 -3.04
C LEU A 22 -4.35 -24.61 -2.07
N ARG A 23 -4.46 -25.41 -1.01
CA ARG A 23 -5.52 -25.26 0.00
C ARG A 23 -5.40 -23.94 0.78
N LEU A 24 -4.19 -23.48 1.06
CA LEU A 24 -3.98 -22.16 1.68
C LEU A 24 -4.43 -21.05 0.73
N TRP A 25 -4.13 -21.18 -0.56
CA TRP A 25 -4.58 -20.26 -1.59
C TRP A 25 -6.11 -20.24 -1.72
N GLU A 26 -6.77 -21.41 -1.73
CA GLU A 26 -8.24 -21.51 -1.76
C GLU A 26 -8.89 -20.81 -0.56
N MET A 27 -8.37 -21.06 0.65
CA MET A 27 -8.87 -20.42 1.87
C MET A 27 -8.71 -18.91 1.81
N ALA A 28 -7.54 -18.43 1.42
CA ALA A 28 -7.26 -17.00 1.28
C ALA A 28 -8.18 -16.36 0.22
N SER A 29 -8.38 -17.01 -0.91
CA SER A 29 -9.19 -16.51 -2.02
C SER A 29 -10.68 -16.39 -1.69
N ARG A 30 -11.19 -17.25 -0.80
CA ARG A 30 -12.61 -17.27 -0.39
C ARG A 30 -12.91 -16.42 0.83
N SER A 31 -11.94 -16.24 1.72
CA SER A 31 -12.18 -15.70 3.07
C SER A 31 -11.55 -14.36 3.34
N ALA A 32 -10.63 -13.88 2.49
CA ALA A 32 -9.90 -12.65 2.76
C ALA A 32 -10.63 -11.42 2.16
N PRO A 33 -11.18 -10.52 2.97
CA PRO A 33 -11.78 -9.26 2.50
C PRO A 33 -10.82 -8.46 1.59
N SER A 34 -9.51 -8.55 1.84
CA SER A 34 -8.46 -7.94 1.04
C SER A 34 -8.42 -8.45 -0.41
N MET A 35 -8.71 -9.74 -0.64
CA MET A 35 -8.79 -10.30 -2.00
C MET A 35 -10.00 -9.78 -2.77
N SER A 36 -11.17 -9.66 -2.10
CA SER A 36 -12.35 -9.05 -2.69
C SER A 36 -12.11 -7.58 -3.04
N LEU A 37 -11.49 -6.84 -2.13
CA LEU A 37 -11.11 -5.45 -2.33
C LEU A 37 -10.15 -5.28 -3.53
N ALA A 38 -9.09 -6.08 -3.60
CA ALA A 38 -8.14 -6.03 -4.71
C ALA A 38 -8.81 -6.34 -6.06
N ARG A 39 -9.71 -7.35 -6.12
CA ARG A 39 -10.46 -7.70 -7.31
C ARG A 39 -11.41 -6.59 -7.76
N THR A 40 -12.16 -5.99 -6.83
CA THR A 40 -13.06 -4.86 -7.12
C THR A 40 -12.29 -3.63 -7.61
N ALA A 41 -11.10 -3.40 -7.07
CA ALA A 41 -10.27 -2.25 -7.41
C ALA A 41 -9.53 -2.42 -8.76
N MET A 42 -9.26 -3.64 -9.19
CA MET A 42 -8.40 -3.92 -10.34
C MET A 42 -8.77 -3.15 -11.63
N PRO A 43 -10.04 -3.07 -12.08
CA PRO A 43 -10.37 -2.29 -13.26
C PRO A 43 -9.97 -0.82 -13.16
N PHE A 44 -10.17 -0.21 -11.99
CA PHE A 44 -9.83 1.20 -11.75
C PHE A 44 -8.31 1.42 -11.68
N LEU A 45 -7.56 0.45 -11.17
CA LEU A 45 -6.09 0.49 -11.23
C LEU A 45 -5.60 0.46 -12.68
N VAL A 46 -6.21 -0.39 -13.53
CA VAL A 46 -5.89 -0.46 -14.97
C VAL A 46 -6.19 0.86 -15.64
N ASP A 47 -7.33 1.49 -15.38
CA ASP A 47 -7.70 2.78 -15.96
C ASP A 47 -6.69 3.88 -15.56
N VAL A 48 -6.36 4.00 -14.27
CA VAL A 48 -5.36 4.96 -13.79
C VAL A 48 -4.00 4.70 -14.42
N GLN A 49 -3.57 3.44 -14.46
CA GLN A 49 -2.29 3.05 -15.03
C GLN A 49 -2.21 3.31 -16.52
N SER A 50 -3.31 3.12 -17.27
CA SER A 50 -3.38 3.39 -18.71
C SER A 50 -3.18 4.87 -19.04
N VAL A 51 -3.69 5.76 -18.17
CA VAL A 51 -3.56 7.22 -18.31
C VAL A 51 -2.16 7.70 -17.94
N LEU A 52 -1.68 7.28 -16.76
CA LEU A 52 -0.42 7.79 -16.21
C LEU A 52 0.81 7.06 -16.72
N ARG A 53 0.66 5.80 -17.12
CA ARG A 53 1.75 4.88 -17.50
C ARG A 53 2.85 4.77 -16.44
N GLN A 54 2.43 4.84 -15.19
CA GLN A 54 3.29 4.76 -14.01
C GLN A 54 2.79 3.66 -13.07
N HIS A 55 3.50 3.43 -11.96
CA HIS A 55 3.08 2.45 -10.97
C HIS A 55 1.78 2.87 -10.29
N THR A 56 0.80 1.99 -10.28
CA THR A 56 -0.46 2.16 -9.57
C THR A 56 -0.57 1.08 -8.50
N GLN A 57 -0.96 1.45 -7.29
CA GLN A 57 -0.96 0.57 -6.11
C GLN A 57 -2.25 0.70 -5.32
N LEU A 58 -2.68 -0.42 -4.75
CA LEU A 58 -3.73 -0.47 -3.73
C LEU A 58 -3.12 -1.04 -2.45
N ALA A 59 -3.35 -0.39 -1.33
CA ALA A 59 -2.80 -0.83 -0.04
C ALA A 59 -3.80 -0.65 1.10
N VAL A 60 -3.59 -1.39 2.17
CA VAL A 60 -4.35 -1.31 3.43
C VAL A 60 -3.42 -1.09 4.61
N LEU A 61 -3.97 -0.54 5.69
CA LEU A 61 -3.27 -0.48 6.97
C LEU A 61 -3.42 -1.82 7.67
N ASP A 62 -2.31 -2.40 8.06
CA ASP A 62 -2.22 -3.61 8.87
C ASP A 62 -1.43 -3.30 10.15
N ASP A 63 -1.45 -4.20 11.13
CA ASP A 63 -0.82 -4.00 12.45
C ASP A 63 0.67 -3.63 12.38
N ASP A 64 1.37 -4.11 11.38
CA ASP A 64 2.82 -3.91 11.21
C ASP A 64 3.19 -2.81 10.19
N GLY A 65 2.20 -2.23 9.49
CA GLY A 65 2.47 -1.19 8.49
C GLY A 65 1.47 -1.16 7.34
N VAL A 66 1.90 -0.68 6.20
CA VAL A 66 1.10 -0.59 4.98
C VAL A 66 1.34 -1.82 4.12
N LEU A 67 0.31 -2.64 3.94
CA LEU A 67 0.37 -3.85 3.11
C LEU A 67 -0.13 -3.55 1.70
N VAL A 68 0.70 -3.80 0.69
CA VAL A 68 0.32 -3.65 -0.73
C VAL A 68 -0.47 -4.86 -1.19
N LEU A 69 -1.73 -4.65 -1.57
CA LEU A 69 -2.64 -5.71 -2.04
C LEU A 69 -2.57 -5.93 -3.56
N ALA A 70 -2.38 -4.86 -4.31
CA ALA A 70 -2.27 -4.91 -5.76
C ALA A 70 -1.31 -3.84 -6.26
N ARG A 71 -0.59 -4.15 -7.32
CA ARG A 71 0.32 -3.26 -8.02
C ARG A 71 0.28 -3.52 -9.51
N LEU A 72 0.16 -2.46 -10.27
CA LEU A 72 0.38 -2.46 -11.71
C LEU A 72 1.62 -1.62 -12.02
N SER A 73 2.41 -2.06 -12.99
CA SER A 73 3.65 -1.41 -13.41
C SER A 73 3.67 -1.25 -14.91
N SER A 74 4.24 -0.16 -15.41
CA SER A 74 4.50 0.06 -16.82
C SER A 74 5.99 -0.06 -17.14
N GLN A 75 6.32 -0.45 -18.36
CA GLN A 75 7.69 -0.35 -18.84
C GLN A 75 8.10 1.14 -18.91
N GLY A 76 9.30 1.46 -18.43
CA GLY A 76 9.79 2.83 -18.36
C GLY A 76 9.20 3.69 -17.24
N ALA A 77 8.42 3.09 -16.32
CA ALA A 77 8.02 3.76 -15.09
C ALA A 77 9.24 4.01 -14.20
N VAL A 78 9.13 5.03 -13.31
CA VAL A 78 10.16 5.32 -12.29
C VAL A 78 10.43 4.10 -11.41
N VAL A 79 11.56 4.07 -10.74
CA VAL A 79 11.88 3.00 -9.81
C VAL A 79 10.84 2.98 -8.67
N ASN A 80 10.29 1.81 -8.39
CA ASN A 80 9.37 1.61 -7.28
C ASN A 80 9.76 0.33 -6.54
N GLN A 81 10.12 0.48 -5.28
CA GLN A 81 10.57 -0.61 -4.42
C GLN A 81 9.40 -1.40 -3.78
N ALA A 82 8.15 -0.97 -3.97
CA ALA A 82 6.99 -1.70 -3.47
C ALA A 82 6.74 -2.96 -4.31
N ASP A 83 6.36 -4.03 -3.66
CA ASP A 83 5.91 -5.26 -4.31
C ASP A 83 4.57 -5.74 -3.73
N VAL A 84 3.84 -6.57 -4.47
CA VAL A 84 2.59 -7.17 -3.97
C VAL A 84 2.92 -8.03 -2.75
N ALA A 85 2.08 -7.95 -1.71
CA ALA A 85 2.32 -8.50 -0.38
C ALA A 85 3.54 -7.90 0.36
N GLY A 86 4.22 -6.91 -0.22
CA GLY A 86 5.25 -6.13 0.44
C GLY A 86 4.67 -5.11 1.41
N ARG A 87 5.49 -4.71 2.39
CA ARG A 87 5.13 -3.70 3.39
C ARG A 87 5.87 -2.39 3.11
N LEU A 88 5.16 -1.28 3.24
CA LEU A 88 5.70 0.06 3.09
C LEU A 88 5.76 0.79 4.44
N PRO A 89 6.72 1.71 4.61
CA PRO A 89 6.79 2.56 5.79
C PRO A 89 5.52 3.42 5.94
N PRO A 90 4.83 3.35 7.09
CA PRO A 90 3.53 4.03 7.27
C PRO A 90 3.64 5.54 7.44
N PHE A 91 4.76 6.04 7.96
CA PHE A 91 4.93 7.45 8.34
C PHE A 91 5.57 8.33 7.26
N THR A 92 6.06 7.73 6.17
CA THR A 92 6.86 8.42 5.15
C THR A 92 6.37 8.20 3.73
N THR A 93 5.40 7.31 3.53
CA THR A 93 4.81 7.07 2.22
C THR A 93 3.44 7.72 2.10
N ALA A 94 3.05 8.16 0.90
CA ALA A 94 1.74 8.77 0.65
C ALA A 94 0.60 7.81 1.02
N LEU A 95 0.74 6.51 0.70
CA LEU A 95 -0.22 5.46 1.07
C LEU A 95 -0.40 5.37 2.59
N GLY A 96 0.72 5.37 3.34
CA GLY A 96 0.67 5.27 4.80
C GLY A 96 0.05 6.51 5.46
N LEU A 97 0.42 7.70 5.00
CA LEU A 97 -0.15 8.95 5.53
C LEU A 97 -1.66 9.03 5.28
N VAL A 98 -2.13 8.63 4.09
CA VAL A 98 -3.56 8.59 3.77
C VAL A 98 -4.31 7.59 4.65
N LEU A 99 -3.79 6.37 4.80
CA LEU A 99 -4.41 5.34 5.62
C LEU A 99 -4.52 5.78 7.08
N LEU A 100 -3.45 6.32 7.66
CA LEU A 100 -3.46 6.81 9.04
C LEU A 100 -4.34 8.06 9.21
N ALA A 101 -4.33 8.99 8.24
CA ALA A 101 -5.15 10.18 8.30
C ALA A 101 -6.65 9.88 8.29
N HIS A 102 -7.08 8.83 7.61
CA HIS A 102 -8.47 8.48 7.42
C HIS A 102 -8.90 7.19 8.14
N ALA A 103 -8.05 6.64 9.00
CA ALA A 103 -8.41 5.58 9.94
C ALA A 103 -9.28 6.13 11.08
N PRO A 104 -10.03 5.28 11.79
CA PRO A 104 -10.63 5.65 13.08
C PRO A 104 -9.56 6.20 14.02
N VAL A 105 -9.92 7.25 14.79
CA VAL A 105 -8.97 7.95 15.66
C VAL A 105 -8.24 6.98 16.60
N GLU A 106 -8.97 6.07 17.22
CA GLU A 106 -8.42 5.08 18.14
C GLU A 106 -7.44 4.12 17.45
N THR A 107 -7.70 3.79 16.19
CA THR A 107 -6.79 2.93 15.39
C THR A 107 -5.51 3.67 15.06
N ALA A 108 -5.61 4.93 14.60
CA ALA A 108 -4.46 5.76 14.30
C ALA A 108 -3.60 6.00 15.54
N GLU A 109 -4.22 6.32 16.69
CA GLU A 109 -3.51 6.55 17.96
C GLU A 109 -2.80 5.28 18.46
N ARG A 110 -3.47 4.14 18.44
CA ARG A 110 -2.86 2.84 18.79
C ARG A 110 -1.68 2.52 17.88
N PHE A 111 -1.82 2.77 16.58
CA PHE A 111 -0.77 2.53 15.61
C PHE A 111 0.45 3.43 15.87
N ILE A 112 0.24 4.73 16.08
CA ILE A 112 1.29 5.69 16.41
C ILE A 112 1.99 5.30 17.73
N ALA A 113 1.22 4.95 18.76
CA ALA A 113 1.76 4.55 20.05
C ALA A 113 2.62 3.27 19.95
N ARG A 114 2.17 2.28 19.18
CA ARG A 114 2.90 1.00 18.96
C ARG A 114 4.24 1.21 18.25
N HIS A 115 4.33 2.18 17.36
CA HIS A 115 5.51 2.44 16.53
C HIS A 115 6.24 3.73 16.90
N ARG A 116 6.06 4.20 18.13
CA ARG A 116 6.64 5.48 18.59
C ARG A 116 8.18 5.50 18.52
N ASP A 117 8.82 4.37 18.72
CA ASP A 117 10.26 4.18 18.62
C ASP A 117 10.82 4.48 17.21
N ARG A 118 9.97 4.40 16.19
CA ARG A 118 10.33 4.71 14.79
C ARG A 118 10.19 6.19 14.45
N LEU A 119 9.55 7.00 15.29
CA LEU A 119 9.31 8.42 15.03
C LEU A 119 10.55 9.27 15.36
N GLY A 120 10.89 10.21 14.48
CA GLY A 120 12.07 11.07 14.62
C GLY A 120 13.40 10.33 14.40
N ALA A 121 13.38 9.11 13.89
CA ALA A 121 14.53 8.26 13.64
C ALA A 121 14.83 8.13 12.15
N VAL A 122 16.01 7.64 11.81
CA VAL A 122 16.31 7.13 10.45
C VAL A 122 16.13 5.62 10.49
N VAL A 123 15.19 5.12 9.70
CA VAL A 123 14.81 3.70 9.66
C VAL A 123 15.34 3.09 8.37
N ASP A 124 15.97 1.94 8.47
CA ASP A 124 16.32 1.14 7.29
C ASP A 124 15.05 0.47 6.77
N HIS A 125 14.66 0.81 5.55
CA HIS A 125 13.59 0.13 4.85
C HIS A 125 14.18 -1.01 4.03
N HIS A 126 13.82 -2.23 4.40
CA HIS A 126 14.05 -3.41 3.59
C HIS A 126 12.76 -3.71 2.82
N PRO A 127 12.75 -3.63 1.47
CA PRO A 127 11.64 -4.18 0.71
C PRO A 127 11.55 -5.66 1.09
N LEU A 128 10.41 -6.10 1.62
CA LEU A 128 10.20 -7.50 1.93
C LEU A 128 10.30 -8.30 0.64
N GLU A 129 11.18 -9.27 0.66
CA GLU A 129 11.42 -10.20 -0.43
C GLU A 129 10.13 -10.98 -0.74
N SER A 130 9.42 -10.59 -1.78
CA SER A 130 8.42 -11.46 -2.39
C SER A 130 9.14 -12.46 -3.30
N GLY A 131 9.94 -13.35 -2.70
CA GLY A 131 10.54 -14.50 -3.39
C GLY A 131 11.53 -14.19 -4.54
N ARG A 132 11.86 -12.92 -4.77
CA ARG A 132 12.85 -12.48 -5.75
C ARG A 132 14.00 -11.80 -5.00
N ALA A 133 15.22 -12.25 -5.21
CA ALA A 133 16.40 -11.63 -4.63
C ALA A 133 16.45 -10.15 -5.04
N VAL A 134 16.19 -9.26 -4.10
CA VAL A 134 16.52 -7.84 -4.27
C VAL A 134 18.04 -7.78 -4.27
N PRO A 135 18.69 -7.12 -5.25
CA PRO A 135 20.14 -6.99 -5.26
C PRO A 135 20.62 -6.47 -3.91
N ALA A 136 21.59 -7.15 -3.32
CA ALA A 136 22.21 -6.73 -2.08
C ALA A 136 22.74 -5.31 -2.25
N GLY A 137 22.12 -4.33 -1.57
CA GLY A 137 22.51 -2.92 -1.66
C GLY A 137 21.35 -1.92 -1.72
N VAL A 138 20.14 -2.33 -2.04
CA VAL A 138 18.96 -1.44 -2.07
C VAL A 138 18.39 -1.33 -0.65
N ARG A 139 19.03 -0.51 0.19
CA ARG A 139 18.52 -0.12 1.52
C ARG A 139 18.16 1.36 1.45
N ALA A 140 16.88 1.67 1.43
CA ALA A 140 16.47 3.06 1.59
C ALA A 140 16.53 3.43 3.07
N ARG A 141 17.40 4.38 3.42
CA ARG A 141 17.40 5.00 4.75
C ARG A 141 16.40 6.16 4.75
N VAL A 142 15.29 5.97 5.43
CA VAL A 142 14.19 6.93 5.42
C VAL A 142 14.12 7.63 6.77
N ALA A 143 14.23 8.98 6.76
CA ALA A 143 14.01 9.77 7.95
C ALA A 143 12.51 9.89 8.23
N THR A 144 12.08 9.43 9.40
CA THR A 144 10.68 9.52 9.82
C THR A 144 10.40 10.86 10.51
N PRO A 145 9.19 11.42 10.40
CA PRO A 145 8.83 12.65 11.08
C PRO A 145 8.77 12.43 12.61
N SER A 146 9.01 13.48 13.38
CA SER A 146 8.65 13.49 14.80
C SER A 146 7.14 13.37 14.99
N GLU A 147 6.68 12.91 16.16
CA GLU A 147 5.25 12.75 16.43
C GLU A 147 4.43 14.03 16.20
N PRO A 148 4.83 15.23 16.67
CA PRO A 148 4.11 16.47 16.38
C PRO A 148 4.04 16.77 14.87
N ARG A 149 5.13 16.51 14.14
CA ARG A 149 5.17 16.71 12.69
C ARG A 149 4.27 15.72 11.97
N LEU A 150 4.26 14.45 12.39
CA LEU A 150 3.34 13.44 11.83
C LEU A 150 1.88 13.86 12.02
N ARG A 151 1.50 14.30 13.23
CA ARG A 151 0.13 14.77 13.51
C ARG A 151 -0.28 15.96 12.63
N ALA A 152 0.62 16.90 12.41
CA ALA A 152 0.39 18.01 11.49
C ALA A 152 0.18 17.52 10.04
N LEU A 153 1.04 16.60 9.56
CA LEU A 153 0.90 16.00 8.23
C LEU A 153 -0.44 15.27 8.06
N LEU A 154 -0.85 14.48 9.08
CA LEU A 154 -2.13 13.78 9.03
C LEU A 154 -3.33 14.74 9.01
N ALA A 155 -3.24 15.87 9.71
CA ALA A 155 -4.27 16.93 9.66
C ALA A 155 -4.35 17.56 8.26
N ASP A 156 -3.20 17.84 7.64
CA ASP A 156 -3.14 18.39 6.28
C ASP A 156 -3.74 17.39 5.27
N VAL A 157 -3.38 16.11 5.36
CA VAL A 157 -3.93 15.06 4.49
C VAL A 157 -5.45 14.92 4.65
N ARG A 158 -5.99 15.06 5.87
CA ARG A 158 -7.46 15.04 6.09
C ARG A 158 -8.14 16.23 5.41
N ARG A 159 -7.54 17.42 5.50
CA ARG A 159 -8.08 18.65 4.91
C ARG A 159 -8.05 18.60 3.39
N GLU A 160 -6.98 18.11 2.80
CA GLU A 160 -6.78 18.08 1.35
C GLU A 160 -7.40 16.85 0.68
N GLY A 161 -7.60 15.78 1.44
CA GLY A 161 -8.17 14.53 0.95
C GLY A 161 -7.19 13.65 0.18
N TYR A 162 -5.90 14.01 0.14
CA TYR A 162 -4.82 13.23 -0.48
C TYR A 162 -3.49 13.50 0.24
N ALA A 163 -2.52 12.65 -0.03
CA ALA A 163 -1.12 12.87 0.34
C ALA A 163 -0.24 12.86 -0.90
N ALA A 164 0.76 13.75 -0.91
CA ALA A 164 1.85 13.73 -1.88
C ALA A 164 3.18 13.77 -1.13
N VAL A 165 4.09 12.85 -1.43
CA VAL A 165 5.37 12.70 -0.75
C VAL A 165 6.48 12.54 -1.78
N ASP A 166 7.48 13.41 -1.70
CA ASP A 166 8.65 13.35 -2.56
C ASP A 166 9.75 12.50 -1.91
N GLY A 167 10.43 11.71 -2.73
CA GLY A 167 11.67 11.06 -2.34
C GLY A 167 11.57 10.03 -1.22
N ALA A 168 10.38 9.47 -0.95
CA ALA A 168 10.20 8.58 0.20
C ALA A 168 11.06 7.31 0.14
N LEU A 169 11.15 6.68 -1.01
CA LEU A 169 11.91 5.46 -1.25
C LEU A 169 12.91 5.60 -2.40
N ASP A 170 12.75 6.62 -3.24
CA ASP A 170 13.59 6.98 -4.36
C ASP A 170 13.47 8.49 -4.60
N GLU A 171 14.61 9.20 -4.57
CA GLU A 171 14.69 10.66 -4.61
C GLU A 171 14.06 11.31 -5.86
N GLU A 172 14.05 10.59 -6.98
CA GLU A 172 13.49 11.07 -8.25
C GLU A 172 11.98 10.81 -8.38
N SER A 173 11.39 10.14 -7.39
CA SER A 173 9.98 9.78 -7.42
C SER A 173 9.13 10.64 -6.47
N ARG A 174 7.84 10.73 -6.82
CA ARG A 174 6.77 11.27 -5.98
C ARG A 174 5.67 10.24 -5.83
N GLY A 175 5.35 9.89 -4.60
CA GLY A 175 4.17 9.12 -4.26
C GLY A 175 2.96 10.04 -4.08
N VAL A 176 1.82 9.73 -4.72
CA VAL A 176 0.54 10.41 -4.51
C VAL A 176 -0.51 9.37 -4.15
N ALA A 177 -1.30 9.60 -3.12
CA ALA A 177 -2.33 8.66 -2.68
C ALA A 177 -3.60 9.35 -2.21
N VAL A 178 -4.74 8.64 -2.34
CA VAL A 178 -6.06 9.05 -1.89
C VAL A 178 -6.74 7.93 -1.11
N PRO A 179 -7.68 8.23 -0.19
CA PRO A 179 -8.44 7.19 0.51
C PRO A 179 -9.48 6.55 -0.39
N VAL A 180 -9.61 5.24 -0.34
CA VAL A 180 -10.77 4.48 -0.79
C VAL A 180 -11.67 4.27 0.43
N ARG A 181 -12.82 4.95 0.47
CA ARG A 181 -13.70 4.94 1.64
C ARG A 181 -14.67 3.77 1.59
N GLY A 182 -14.86 3.11 2.71
CA GLY A 182 -15.95 2.16 2.92
C GLY A 182 -17.31 2.87 3.07
N ALA A 183 -18.36 2.09 3.24
CA ALA A 183 -19.72 2.59 3.45
C ALA A 183 -19.86 3.44 4.73
N ASP A 184 -19.02 3.18 5.72
CA ASP A 184 -18.92 3.91 6.99
C ASP A 184 -18.13 5.24 6.89
N GLY A 185 -17.61 5.57 5.70
CA GLY A 185 -16.77 6.75 5.46
C GLY A 185 -15.31 6.61 5.90
N VAL A 186 -14.96 5.51 6.56
CA VAL A 186 -13.57 5.19 6.95
C VAL A 186 -12.78 4.70 5.73
N ALA A 187 -11.47 4.93 5.72
CA ALA A 187 -10.62 4.40 4.66
C ALA A 187 -10.47 2.88 4.79
N ALA A 188 -11.11 2.15 3.89
CA ALA A 188 -10.93 0.71 3.74
C ALA A 188 -9.59 0.37 3.05
N ALA A 189 -9.09 1.28 2.21
CA ALA A 189 -7.81 1.17 1.52
C ALA A 189 -7.27 2.55 1.13
N ALA A 190 -6.07 2.59 0.58
CA ALA A 190 -5.54 3.73 -0.16
C ALA A 190 -5.20 3.32 -1.60
N LEU A 191 -5.58 4.16 -2.55
CA LEU A 191 -5.17 4.07 -3.95
C LEU A 191 -4.03 5.07 -4.17
N GLY A 192 -2.92 4.64 -4.71
CA GLY A 192 -1.77 5.50 -4.93
C GLY A 192 -1.05 5.23 -6.24
N VAL A 193 -0.24 6.19 -6.63
CA VAL A 193 0.68 6.10 -7.76
C VAL A 193 2.06 6.56 -7.36
N VAL A 194 3.07 6.07 -8.07
CA VAL A 194 4.43 6.60 -8.01
C VAL A 194 4.74 7.16 -9.39
N VAL A 195 5.03 8.46 -9.43
CA VAL A 195 5.29 9.22 -10.66
C VAL A 195 6.66 9.90 -10.56
N PRO A 196 7.28 10.33 -11.68
CA PRO A 196 8.46 11.18 -11.64
C PRO A 196 8.17 12.45 -10.84
N ARG A 197 9.10 12.86 -9.99
CA ARG A 197 8.94 14.03 -9.11
C ARG A 197 8.61 15.31 -9.86
N GLU A 198 9.23 15.52 -11.01
CA GLU A 198 9.08 16.74 -11.81
C GLU A 198 8.10 16.56 -13.00
N ALA A 199 7.24 15.54 -12.95
CA ALA A 199 6.28 15.32 -14.02
C ALA A 199 5.28 16.49 -14.12
N PRO A 200 5.08 17.08 -15.31
CA PRO A 200 4.22 18.25 -15.50
C PRO A 200 2.73 17.95 -15.25
N TYR A 201 2.33 16.69 -15.30
CA TYR A 201 0.94 16.24 -15.05
C TYR A 201 0.64 16.01 -13.56
N THR A 202 1.61 16.21 -12.67
CA THR A 202 1.44 15.96 -11.22
C THR A 202 0.20 16.64 -10.61
N PRO A 203 -0.18 17.91 -10.95
CA PRO A 203 -1.40 18.53 -10.41
C PRO A 203 -2.70 17.80 -10.78
N GLY A 204 -2.72 17.08 -11.91
CA GLY A 204 -3.89 16.30 -12.36
C GLY A 204 -4.02 14.93 -11.69
N VAL A 205 -2.99 14.46 -10.99
CA VAL A 205 -2.96 13.11 -10.40
C VAL A 205 -3.98 12.96 -9.25
N PRO A 206 -4.07 13.86 -8.24
CA PRO A 206 -5.03 13.69 -7.16
C PRO A 206 -6.49 13.61 -7.64
N PRO A 207 -7.01 14.48 -8.54
CA PRO A 207 -8.38 14.37 -9.04
C PRO A 207 -8.65 13.06 -9.77
N LEU A 208 -7.69 12.56 -10.56
CA LEU A 208 -7.80 11.28 -11.25
C LEU A 208 -7.94 10.14 -10.23
N LEU A 209 -7.06 10.08 -9.23
CA LEU A 209 -7.11 9.07 -8.18
C LEU A 209 -8.40 9.15 -7.37
N MET A 210 -8.87 10.36 -7.02
CA MET A 210 -10.13 10.55 -6.28
C MET A 210 -11.33 10.02 -7.08
N THR A 211 -11.32 10.17 -8.40
CA THR A 211 -12.38 9.64 -9.28
C THR A 211 -12.36 8.11 -9.29
N ALA A 212 -11.20 7.50 -9.45
CA ALA A 212 -11.01 6.04 -9.39
C ALA A 212 -11.39 5.49 -8.01
N ALA A 213 -10.94 6.13 -6.92
CA ALA A 213 -11.25 5.72 -5.55
C ALA A 213 -12.75 5.72 -5.26
N ARG A 214 -13.50 6.72 -5.76
CA ARG A 214 -14.98 6.75 -5.68
C ARG A 214 -15.60 5.60 -6.46
N GLY A 215 -15.05 5.23 -7.61
CA GLY A 215 -15.47 4.06 -8.39
C GLY A 215 -15.30 2.77 -7.60
N ILE A 216 -14.14 2.56 -7.00
CA ILE A 216 -13.84 1.40 -6.13
C ILE A 216 -14.82 1.36 -4.95
N ALA A 217 -15.03 2.50 -4.25
CA ALA A 217 -15.94 2.59 -3.11
C ALA A 217 -17.37 2.15 -3.46
N ARG A 218 -17.91 2.59 -4.61
CA ARG A 218 -19.21 2.13 -5.11
C ARG A 218 -19.25 0.64 -5.39
N GLY A 219 -18.18 0.07 -5.97
CA GLY A 219 -18.07 -1.35 -6.22
C GLY A 219 -18.07 -2.19 -4.94
N LEU A 220 -17.47 -1.69 -3.86
CA LEU A 220 -17.49 -2.34 -2.54
C LEU A 220 -18.89 -2.34 -1.92
N GLY A 221 -19.64 -1.23 -2.02
CA GLY A 221 -21.02 -1.14 -1.49
C GLY A 221 -22.03 -2.00 -2.23
N GLY A 222 -21.81 -2.28 -3.52
CA GLY A 222 -22.70 -3.11 -4.34
C GLY A 222 -22.62 -4.63 -4.08
N HIS A 223 -21.66 -5.11 -3.28
CA HIS A 223 -21.48 -6.54 -2.96
C HIS A 223 -21.96 -6.91 -1.55
N SER A 224 -22.63 -5.99 -0.86
CA SER A 224 -23.12 -6.18 0.53
C SER A 224 -24.59 -6.66 0.60
N HIS A 225 -25.06 -7.39 -0.43
CA HIS A 225 -26.42 -7.99 -0.47
C HIS A 225 -26.34 -9.49 -0.71
#